data_a8e6b08a3d832af3a35e8fa70d64d5ca
#
_entry.id   a8e6b08a3d832af3a35e8fa70d64d5ca
#
_cell.length_a   1.000
_cell.length_b   1.000
_cell.length_c   1.000
_cell.angle_alpha   90.00
_cell.angle_beta   90.00
_cell.angle_gamma   90.00
#
_symmetry.space_group_name_H-M   'P 1'
#
loop_
_entity.id
_entity.type
_entity.pdbx_description
1 polymer ?
#
loop_
_entity_poly.entity_id
_entity_poly.type
_entity_poly.pdbx_seq_one_letter_code
_entity_poly.pdbx_strand_id
1 'polypeptide(L)'
;MRALFVGFLLLAAGPALAAEKYVGGNTDVRTVLAFKAADAAIQKVLPDGWEPDVATSGPAKDINLRVTFIDRLFAQDAEGKALPSARIVTLGIPARKKGSEGRGTMLFLIYTSGESGGPYGVSVKANTKMEREVEIDPAGKAAVEESWQFQAPDRNSIQLEIEYARGPLKPGKAESLLYSALKPTFYRIYRYEQLERQSS
;
A
#
# COMPACT_ATOMS: atom_id res chain seq x y z
N MET A 1 62.35 -10.01 34.96
CA MET A 1 61.57 -10.22 33.73
C MET A 1 60.09 -9.97 34.08
N ARG A 2 59.51 -8.85 33.65
CA ARG A 2 58.08 -8.52 33.82
C ARG A 2 57.41 -8.72 32.45
N ALA A 3 56.51 -9.70 32.38
CA ALA A 3 55.70 -9.94 31.19
C ALA A 3 54.50 -9.02 31.21
N LEU A 4 54.33 -8.17 30.16
CA LEU A 4 53.19 -7.31 29.92
C LEU A 4 52.18 -8.12 29.10
N PHE A 5 51.01 -8.42 29.69
CA PHE A 5 49.86 -9.01 28.99
C PHE A 5 49.03 -7.87 28.39
N VAL A 6 49.07 -7.71 27.06
CA VAL A 6 48.18 -6.84 26.34
C VAL A 6 46.93 -7.63 25.97
N GLY A 7 45.82 -7.38 26.69
CA GLY A 7 44.54 -7.95 26.38
C GLY A 7 43.88 -7.20 25.19
N PHE A 8 43.70 -7.90 24.07
CA PHE A 8 42.96 -7.41 22.91
C PHE A 8 41.44 -7.56 23.21
N LEU A 9 40.75 -6.44 23.44
CA LEU A 9 39.29 -6.40 23.56
C LEU A 9 38.71 -6.40 22.13
N LEU A 10 38.24 -7.55 21.64
CA LEU A 10 37.41 -7.64 20.44
C LEU A 10 36.01 -7.11 20.75
N LEU A 11 35.72 -5.86 20.37
CA LEU A 11 34.38 -5.34 20.29
C LEU A 11 33.63 -6.07 19.15
N ALA A 12 32.80 -7.03 19.48
CA ALA A 12 31.84 -7.61 18.55
C ALA A 12 30.77 -6.54 18.23
N ALA A 13 30.93 -5.83 17.12
CA ALA A 13 29.85 -5.02 16.57
C ALA A 13 28.76 -5.97 16.07
N GLY A 14 27.76 -6.22 16.90
CA GLY A 14 26.53 -6.89 16.48
C GLY A 14 25.84 -6.06 15.37
N PRO A 15 25.10 -6.68 14.45
CA PRO A 15 24.33 -5.93 13.45
C PRO A 15 23.36 -5.02 14.18
N ALA A 16 23.54 -3.71 14.02
CA ALA A 16 22.58 -2.72 14.49
C ALA A 16 21.30 -2.94 13.66
N LEU A 17 20.31 -3.63 14.23
CA LEU A 17 18.96 -3.64 13.67
C LEU A 17 18.49 -2.19 13.66
N ALA A 18 18.26 -1.63 12.47
CA ALA A 18 17.72 -0.30 12.35
C ALA A 18 16.37 -0.27 13.08
N ALA A 19 16.27 0.53 14.14
CA ALA A 19 15.03 0.67 14.91
C ALA A 19 13.94 1.25 13.98
N GLU A 20 12.76 0.65 14.03
CA GLU A 20 11.58 1.21 13.35
C GLU A 20 11.30 2.60 13.88
N LYS A 21 11.03 3.55 12.97
CA LYS A 21 10.63 4.92 13.33
C LYS A 21 9.16 5.10 13.02
N TYR A 22 8.37 5.50 14.01
CA TYR A 22 6.99 5.94 13.79
C TYR A 22 6.98 7.20 12.91
N VAL A 23 6.12 7.22 11.89
CA VAL A 23 6.05 8.31 10.89
C VAL A 23 4.68 8.96 10.80
N GLY A 24 3.71 8.50 11.58
CA GLY A 24 2.35 9.05 11.62
C GLY A 24 1.27 7.99 11.54
N GLY A 25 0.02 8.43 11.57
CA GLY A 25 -1.17 7.60 11.49
C GLY A 25 -2.23 8.20 10.57
N ASN A 26 -3.18 7.37 10.15
CA ASN A 26 -4.31 7.80 9.33
C ASN A 26 -5.54 6.92 9.53
N THR A 27 -6.69 7.48 9.16
CA THR A 27 -7.97 6.77 9.03
C THR A 27 -8.45 6.89 7.60
N ASP A 28 -8.65 5.76 6.95
CA ASP A 28 -9.00 5.68 5.53
C ASP A 28 -10.26 4.82 5.33
N VAL A 29 -11.05 5.15 4.30
CA VAL A 29 -11.97 4.21 3.65
C VAL A 29 -11.34 3.75 2.36
N ARG A 30 -11.34 2.44 2.09
CA ARG A 30 -10.63 1.86 0.95
C ARG A 30 -11.53 0.94 0.13
N THR A 31 -11.44 1.07 -1.20
CA THR A 31 -11.98 0.12 -2.16
C THR A 31 -10.79 -0.53 -2.88
N VAL A 32 -10.66 -1.85 -2.74
CA VAL A 32 -9.51 -2.61 -3.27
C VAL A 32 -9.99 -3.52 -4.39
N LEU A 33 -9.40 -3.34 -5.56
CA LEU A 33 -9.62 -4.19 -6.72
C LEU A 33 -8.35 -5.01 -6.98
N ALA A 34 -8.55 -6.27 -7.31
CA ALA A 34 -7.48 -7.23 -7.51
C ALA A 34 -7.59 -7.84 -8.92
N PHE A 35 -6.49 -7.83 -9.67
CA PHE A 35 -6.46 -8.21 -11.07
C PHE A 35 -5.37 -9.23 -11.38
N LYS A 36 -5.60 -10.01 -12.43
CA LYS A 36 -4.56 -10.72 -13.17
C LYS A 36 -4.21 -9.91 -14.41
N ALA A 37 -3.06 -9.27 -14.41
CA ALA A 37 -2.47 -8.62 -15.58
C ALA A 37 -1.48 -9.56 -16.28
N ALA A 38 -1.08 -9.23 -17.53
CA ALA A 38 -0.08 -9.99 -18.26
C ALA A 38 1.27 -9.99 -17.51
N ASP A 39 1.84 -11.17 -17.25
CA ASP A 39 3.06 -11.31 -16.44
C ASP A 39 4.24 -10.51 -17.00
N ALA A 40 4.36 -10.43 -18.35
CA ALA A 40 5.39 -9.61 -19.00
C ALA A 40 5.23 -8.09 -18.73
N ALA A 41 3.99 -7.61 -18.56
CA ALA A 41 3.73 -6.21 -18.20
C ALA A 41 4.10 -5.95 -16.74
N ILE A 42 3.75 -6.88 -15.85
CA ILE A 42 4.09 -6.81 -14.43
C ILE A 42 5.61 -6.80 -14.23
N GLN A 43 6.34 -7.68 -14.92
CA GLN A 43 7.80 -7.76 -14.79
C GLN A 43 8.52 -6.48 -15.25
N LYS A 44 7.95 -5.74 -16.23
CA LYS A 44 8.53 -4.47 -16.72
C LYS A 44 8.51 -3.34 -15.70
N VAL A 45 7.60 -3.36 -14.73
CA VAL A 45 7.47 -2.31 -13.70
C VAL A 45 8.11 -2.69 -12.38
N LEU A 46 8.53 -3.96 -12.22
CA LEU A 46 9.28 -4.39 -11.05
C LEU A 46 10.75 -4.02 -11.19
N PRO A 47 11.40 -3.53 -10.12
CA PRO A 47 12.83 -3.27 -10.12
C PRO A 47 13.64 -4.56 -10.23
N ASP A 48 14.91 -4.44 -10.68
CA ASP A 48 15.83 -5.55 -10.70
C ASP A 48 15.93 -6.26 -9.35
N GLY A 49 16.02 -7.58 -9.40
CA GLY A 49 16.08 -8.41 -8.19
C GLY A 49 14.73 -8.65 -7.50
N TRP A 50 13.62 -8.17 -8.08
CA TRP A 50 12.26 -8.45 -7.59
C TRP A 50 11.48 -9.31 -8.59
N GLU A 51 10.54 -10.07 -8.08
CA GLU A 51 9.62 -10.89 -8.88
C GLU A 51 8.21 -10.85 -8.25
N PRO A 52 7.15 -11.13 -9.03
CA PRO A 52 5.80 -11.23 -8.49
C PRO A 52 5.70 -12.31 -7.40
N ASP A 53 4.99 -12.01 -6.31
CA ASP A 53 4.66 -12.96 -5.24
C ASP A 53 3.17 -13.32 -5.36
N VAL A 54 2.86 -14.20 -6.31
CA VAL A 54 1.49 -14.56 -6.69
C VAL A 54 1.02 -15.76 -5.87
N ALA A 55 -0.15 -15.64 -5.24
CA ALA A 55 -0.75 -16.76 -4.53
C ALA A 55 -1.16 -17.87 -5.50
N THR A 56 -0.86 -19.12 -5.14
CA THR A 56 -1.16 -20.30 -5.96
C THR A 56 -2.51 -20.93 -5.63
N SER A 57 -3.18 -20.45 -4.57
CA SER A 57 -4.47 -20.95 -4.10
C SER A 57 -5.27 -19.87 -3.36
N GLY A 58 -6.54 -20.17 -3.07
CA GLY A 58 -7.45 -19.30 -2.34
C GLY A 58 -7.98 -18.12 -3.17
N PRO A 59 -8.70 -17.16 -2.54
CA PRO A 59 -9.32 -16.03 -3.24
C PRO A 59 -8.34 -15.11 -3.95
N ALA A 60 -7.07 -15.08 -3.51
CA ALA A 60 -6.02 -14.27 -4.11
C ALA A 60 -5.21 -15.02 -5.19
N LYS A 61 -5.66 -16.22 -5.60
CA LYS A 61 -4.97 -17.01 -6.63
C LYS A 61 -4.80 -16.20 -7.92
N ASP A 62 -3.59 -16.26 -8.47
CA ASP A 62 -3.19 -15.62 -9.73
C ASP A 62 -3.24 -14.08 -9.74
N ILE A 63 -3.63 -13.43 -8.65
CA ILE A 63 -3.65 -11.96 -8.56
C ILE A 63 -2.22 -11.42 -8.52
N ASN A 64 -1.87 -10.59 -9.50
CA ASN A 64 -0.55 -9.97 -9.60
C ASN A 64 -0.59 -8.43 -9.68
N LEU A 65 -1.78 -7.82 -9.60
CA LEU A 65 -1.96 -6.36 -9.56
C LEU A 65 -3.07 -6.02 -8.58
N ARG A 66 -2.83 -5.02 -7.73
CA ARG A 66 -3.83 -4.42 -6.85
C ARG A 66 -3.96 -2.94 -7.16
N VAL A 67 -5.19 -2.48 -7.30
CA VAL A 67 -5.54 -1.06 -7.38
C VAL A 67 -6.34 -0.72 -6.14
N THR A 68 -5.83 0.20 -5.34
CA THR A 68 -6.49 0.59 -4.08
C THR A 68 -6.88 2.05 -4.14
N PHE A 69 -8.18 2.32 -4.13
CA PHE A 69 -8.79 3.63 -4.00
C PHE A 69 -8.94 3.94 -2.51
N ILE A 70 -8.49 5.12 -2.09
CA ILE A 70 -8.38 5.52 -0.69
C ILE A 70 -9.00 6.89 -0.51
N ASP A 71 -10.05 6.96 0.29
CA ASP A 71 -10.58 8.20 0.85
C ASP A 71 -9.97 8.38 2.24
N ARG A 72 -8.93 9.22 2.33
CA ARG A 72 -8.23 9.51 3.58
C ARG A 72 -8.99 10.56 4.35
N LEU A 73 -9.70 10.11 5.37
CA LEU A 73 -10.55 10.96 6.21
C LEU A 73 -9.74 11.79 7.20
N PHE A 74 -8.66 11.18 7.73
CA PHE A 74 -7.77 11.80 8.70
C PHE A 74 -6.34 11.30 8.52
N ALA A 75 -5.38 12.18 8.74
CA ALA A 75 -3.96 11.82 8.85
C ALA A 75 -3.23 12.74 9.82
N GLN A 76 -2.19 12.22 10.46
CA GLN A 76 -1.28 12.99 11.31
C GLN A 76 0.16 12.53 11.10
N ASP A 77 1.10 13.43 11.34
CA ASP A 77 2.53 13.12 11.35
C ASP A 77 2.96 12.42 12.66
N ALA A 78 4.28 12.20 12.82
CA ALA A 78 4.84 11.54 13.98
C ALA A 78 4.63 12.31 15.29
N GLU A 79 4.51 13.61 15.22
CA GLU A 79 4.30 14.54 16.32
C GLU A 79 2.80 14.75 16.65
N GLY A 80 1.90 14.10 15.90
CA GLY A 80 0.45 14.20 16.10
C GLY A 80 -0.19 15.42 15.42
N LYS A 81 0.56 16.16 14.61
CA LYS A 81 0.02 17.29 13.86
C LYS A 81 -0.85 16.79 12.70
N ALA A 82 -2.08 17.32 12.64
CA ALA A 82 -3.00 16.98 11.57
C ALA A 82 -2.46 17.34 10.18
N LEU A 83 -2.61 16.43 9.23
CA LEU A 83 -2.30 16.60 7.83
C LEU A 83 -3.60 16.73 7.01
N PRO A 84 -3.57 17.38 5.84
CA PRO A 84 -4.74 17.49 4.98
C PRO A 84 -5.32 16.12 4.59
N SER A 85 -6.64 16.04 4.48
CA SER A 85 -7.33 14.90 3.86
C SER A 85 -6.86 14.73 2.41
N ALA A 86 -6.90 13.51 1.90
CA ALA A 86 -6.47 13.24 0.53
C ALA A 86 -7.26 12.08 -0.08
N ARG A 87 -7.52 12.15 -1.37
CA ARG A 87 -7.94 11.03 -2.20
C ARG A 87 -6.73 10.48 -2.92
N ILE A 88 -6.60 9.16 -2.89
CA ILE A 88 -5.40 8.50 -3.37
C ILE A 88 -5.84 7.24 -4.12
N VAL A 89 -5.21 6.95 -5.25
CA VAL A 89 -5.24 5.63 -5.85
C VAL A 89 -3.82 5.11 -5.96
N THR A 90 -3.60 3.88 -5.52
CA THR A 90 -2.30 3.21 -5.59
C THR A 90 -2.37 2.01 -6.50
N LEU A 91 -1.35 1.86 -7.35
CA LEU A 91 -1.12 0.66 -8.14
C LEU A 91 0.07 -0.09 -7.56
N GLY A 92 -0.16 -1.31 -7.14
CA GLY A 92 0.83 -2.12 -6.46
C GLY A 92 0.84 -3.58 -6.90
N ILE A 93 2.02 -4.15 -6.92
CA ILE A 93 2.27 -5.54 -7.29
C ILE A 93 2.65 -6.30 -6.03
N PRO A 94 1.93 -7.38 -5.65
CA PRO A 94 2.46 -8.33 -4.68
C PRO A 94 3.80 -8.85 -5.18
N ALA A 95 4.88 -8.60 -4.43
CA ALA A 95 6.23 -8.88 -4.89
C ALA A 95 7.13 -9.41 -3.79
N ARG A 96 8.13 -10.20 -4.17
CA ARG A 96 9.18 -10.67 -3.28
C ARG A 96 10.56 -10.38 -3.87
N LYS A 97 11.52 -10.17 -3.01
CA LYS A 97 12.92 -9.99 -3.40
C LYS A 97 13.57 -11.33 -3.61
N LYS A 98 14.17 -11.53 -4.79
CA LYS A 98 14.86 -12.78 -5.15
C LYS A 98 15.97 -13.09 -4.15
N GLY A 99 16.04 -14.35 -3.71
CA GLY A 99 17.08 -14.83 -2.79
C GLY A 99 16.98 -14.28 -1.35
N SER A 100 15.83 -13.72 -0.94
CA SER A 100 15.62 -13.26 0.43
C SER A 100 14.16 -13.45 0.87
N GLU A 101 13.91 -13.27 2.16
CA GLU A 101 12.55 -13.33 2.76
C GLU A 101 11.73 -12.05 2.55
N GLY A 102 12.33 -11.01 1.95
CA GLY A 102 11.66 -9.72 1.74
C GLY A 102 10.48 -9.84 0.78
N ARG A 103 9.27 -9.59 1.29
CA ARG A 103 8.03 -9.60 0.52
C ARG A 103 7.10 -8.48 0.94
N GLY A 104 6.22 -8.07 0.04
CA GLY A 104 5.23 -7.02 0.30
C GLY A 104 4.58 -6.54 -0.99
N THR A 105 4.05 -5.32 -0.98
CA THR A 105 3.49 -4.70 -2.17
C THR A 105 4.45 -3.68 -2.74
N MET A 106 4.88 -3.86 -3.97
CA MET A 106 5.69 -2.89 -4.72
C MET A 106 4.79 -1.84 -5.35
N LEU A 107 4.83 -0.61 -4.84
CA LEU A 107 4.09 0.53 -5.39
C LEU A 107 4.87 1.13 -6.55
N PHE A 108 4.25 1.21 -7.73
CA PHE A 108 4.88 1.77 -8.93
C PHE A 108 4.20 3.03 -9.45
N LEU A 109 2.95 3.30 -9.04
CA LEU A 109 2.21 4.51 -9.38
C LEU A 109 1.23 4.85 -8.26
N ILE A 110 1.16 6.14 -7.92
CA ILE A 110 0.19 6.70 -6.99
C ILE A 110 -0.35 7.99 -7.61
N TYR A 111 -1.66 8.10 -7.80
CA TYR A 111 -2.29 9.41 -8.00
C TYR A 111 -2.88 9.89 -6.69
N THR A 112 -2.75 11.19 -6.42
CA THR A 112 -3.20 11.79 -5.16
C THR A 112 -3.68 13.23 -5.35
N SER A 113 -4.69 13.63 -4.57
CA SER A 113 -5.04 15.05 -4.45
C SER A 113 -4.03 15.83 -3.59
N GLY A 114 -3.13 15.13 -2.88
CA GLY A 114 -2.01 15.72 -2.13
C GLY A 114 -0.82 16.07 -3.02
N GLU A 115 0.36 16.23 -2.42
CA GLU A 115 1.56 16.65 -3.14
C GLU A 115 2.21 15.48 -3.91
N SER A 116 2.86 15.85 -5.03
CA SER A 116 3.66 14.91 -5.84
C SER A 116 4.88 14.38 -5.11
N GLY A 117 5.44 13.26 -5.60
CA GLY A 117 6.65 12.61 -5.06
C GLY A 117 6.33 11.74 -3.85
N GLY A 118 5.91 12.34 -2.75
CA GLY A 118 5.65 11.62 -1.51
C GLY A 118 6.85 10.75 -1.06
N PRO A 119 6.70 9.94 -0.02
CA PRO A 119 7.81 9.16 0.53
C PRO A 119 8.32 8.07 -0.45
N TYR A 120 7.44 7.54 -1.28
CA TYR A 120 7.78 6.51 -2.28
C TYR A 120 8.40 7.08 -3.56
N GLY A 121 8.28 8.39 -3.81
CA GLY A 121 8.76 9.03 -5.04
C GLY A 121 7.92 8.76 -6.30
N VAL A 122 6.90 7.92 -6.21
CA VAL A 122 6.04 7.51 -7.35
C VAL A 122 4.67 8.20 -7.34
N SER A 123 4.48 9.20 -6.49
CA SER A 123 3.21 9.94 -6.38
C SER A 123 3.15 11.07 -7.40
N VAL A 124 2.04 11.16 -8.10
CA VAL A 124 1.68 12.22 -9.04
C VAL A 124 0.44 12.94 -8.53
N LYS A 125 0.51 14.26 -8.42
CA LYS A 125 -0.65 15.08 -8.06
C LYS A 125 -1.70 14.99 -9.16
N ALA A 126 -2.96 14.80 -8.76
CA ALA A 126 -4.08 14.67 -9.69
C ALA A 126 -5.29 15.46 -9.18
N ASN A 127 -6.09 15.98 -10.12
CA ASN A 127 -7.44 16.41 -9.81
C ASN A 127 -8.29 15.18 -9.52
N THR A 128 -9.07 15.22 -8.42
CA THR A 128 -9.80 14.04 -7.97
C THR A 128 -11.27 14.35 -7.77
N LYS A 129 -12.12 13.42 -8.19
CA LYS A 129 -13.54 13.42 -7.88
C LYS A 129 -13.90 12.03 -7.32
N MET A 130 -14.78 11.98 -6.31
CA MET A 130 -15.32 10.75 -5.77
C MET A 130 -16.74 10.99 -5.33
N GLU A 131 -17.61 10.08 -5.69
CA GLU A 131 -19.00 10.00 -5.25
C GLU A 131 -19.24 8.60 -4.72
N ARG A 132 -20.02 8.48 -3.66
CA ARG A 132 -20.45 7.21 -3.07
C ARG A 132 -21.88 7.34 -2.61
N GLU A 133 -22.73 6.48 -3.13
CA GLU A 133 -24.12 6.34 -2.72
C GLU A 133 -24.32 4.99 -2.03
N VAL A 134 -25.15 4.96 -1.02
CA VAL A 134 -25.46 3.74 -0.26
C VAL A 134 -26.96 3.66 -0.06
N GLU A 135 -27.59 2.68 -0.69
CA GLU A 135 -28.97 2.33 -0.50
C GLU A 135 -29.09 1.15 0.47
N ILE A 136 -29.99 1.26 1.44
CA ILE A 136 -30.26 0.18 2.40
C ILE A 136 -31.71 -0.24 2.24
N ASP A 137 -31.93 -1.49 1.87
CA ASP A 137 -33.27 -2.06 1.72
C ASP A 137 -33.94 -2.32 3.07
N PRO A 138 -35.25 -2.60 3.10
CA PRO A 138 -35.98 -2.88 4.34
C PRO A 138 -35.47 -4.11 5.11
N ALA A 139 -34.73 -5.01 4.47
CA ALA A 139 -34.09 -6.16 5.10
C ALA A 139 -32.69 -5.83 5.65
N GLY A 140 -32.23 -4.57 5.52
CA GLY A 140 -30.91 -4.12 6.00
C GLY A 140 -29.75 -4.46 5.07
N LYS A 141 -30.00 -4.92 3.85
CA LYS A 141 -28.97 -5.17 2.85
C LYS A 141 -28.60 -3.85 2.18
N ALA A 142 -27.31 -3.57 2.10
CA ALA A 142 -26.81 -2.35 1.50
C ALA A 142 -26.23 -2.61 0.10
N ALA A 143 -26.71 -1.85 -0.90
CA ALA A 143 -26.10 -1.67 -2.20
C ALA A 143 -25.25 -0.38 -2.17
N VAL A 144 -24.14 -0.38 -2.88
CA VAL A 144 -23.23 0.75 -2.94
C VAL A 144 -22.88 1.02 -4.39
N GLU A 145 -23.00 2.28 -4.79
CA GLU A 145 -22.44 2.80 -6.03
C GLU A 145 -21.25 3.70 -5.70
N GLU A 146 -20.12 3.48 -6.34
CA GLU A 146 -18.94 4.34 -6.20
C GLU A 146 -18.42 4.78 -7.57
N SER A 147 -18.12 6.06 -7.68
CA SER A 147 -17.37 6.60 -8.80
C SER A 147 -16.12 7.33 -8.31
N TRP A 148 -15.01 7.10 -9.00
CA TRP A 148 -13.72 7.72 -8.74
C TRP A 148 -13.10 8.24 -10.01
N GLN A 149 -12.52 9.43 -9.95
CA GLN A 149 -11.78 10.01 -11.06
C GLN A 149 -10.49 10.63 -10.54
N PHE A 150 -9.39 10.29 -11.21
CA PHE A 150 -8.08 10.89 -10.99
C PHE A 150 -7.55 11.33 -12.34
N GLN A 151 -7.31 12.63 -12.50
CA GLN A 151 -6.79 13.24 -13.72
C GLN A 151 -5.46 13.90 -13.45
N ALA A 152 -4.37 13.33 -13.96
CA ALA A 152 -3.03 13.88 -13.87
C ALA A 152 -2.79 15.03 -14.88
N PRO A 153 -1.80 15.92 -14.64
CA PRO A 153 -1.49 17.03 -15.55
C PRO A 153 -1.07 16.60 -16.96
N ASP A 154 -0.45 15.42 -17.09
CA ASP A 154 -0.01 14.82 -18.36
C ASP A 154 -1.15 14.16 -19.15
N ARG A 155 -2.41 14.36 -18.74
CA ARG A 155 -3.65 13.79 -19.29
C ARG A 155 -3.84 12.30 -19.01
N ASN A 156 -2.93 11.62 -18.33
CA ASN A 156 -3.19 10.27 -17.83
C ASN A 156 -4.30 10.31 -16.78
N SER A 157 -5.19 9.34 -16.80
CA SER A 157 -6.30 9.26 -15.84
C SER A 157 -6.56 7.84 -15.39
N ILE A 158 -7.13 7.73 -14.18
CA ILE A 158 -7.74 6.50 -13.67
C ILE A 158 -9.16 6.84 -13.30
N GLN A 159 -10.10 6.02 -13.77
CA GLN A 159 -11.52 6.12 -13.46
C GLN A 159 -12.01 4.76 -13.00
N LEU A 160 -12.95 4.77 -12.08
CA LEU A 160 -13.69 3.60 -11.60
C LEU A 160 -15.15 3.97 -11.46
N GLU A 161 -16.02 3.14 -11.98
CA GLU A 161 -17.45 3.09 -11.67
C GLU A 161 -17.75 1.66 -11.26
N ILE A 162 -18.30 1.47 -10.07
CA ILE A 162 -18.55 0.15 -9.50
C ILE A 162 -19.84 0.16 -8.67
N GLU A 163 -20.65 -0.88 -8.87
CA GLU A 163 -21.80 -1.18 -8.05
C GLU A 163 -21.58 -2.53 -7.35
N TYR A 164 -21.89 -2.61 -6.05
CA TYR A 164 -21.74 -3.85 -5.30
C TYR A 164 -22.65 -3.92 -4.08
N ALA A 165 -23.04 -5.14 -3.73
CA ALA A 165 -23.70 -5.40 -2.45
C ALA A 165 -22.65 -5.55 -1.34
N ARG A 166 -22.88 -4.88 -0.20
CA ARG A 166 -22.00 -5.03 0.96
C ARG A 166 -22.10 -6.44 1.54
N GLY A 167 -20.99 -7.13 1.57
CA GLY A 167 -20.85 -8.40 2.29
C GLY A 167 -20.83 -8.23 3.82
N PRO A 168 -20.74 -9.33 4.58
CA PRO A 168 -20.64 -9.29 6.04
C PRO A 168 -19.37 -8.56 6.49
N LEU A 169 -19.51 -7.81 7.59
CA LEU A 169 -18.39 -7.08 8.18
C LEU A 169 -17.49 -8.04 8.96
N LYS A 170 -16.19 -7.99 8.69
CA LYS A 170 -15.17 -8.78 9.40
C LYS A 170 -14.15 -7.85 10.04
N PRO A 171 -14.03 -7.80 11.38
CA PRO A 171 -12.94 -7.09 12.02
C PRO A 171 -11.63 -7.84 11.85
N GLY A 172 -10.53 -7.11 11.76
CA GLY A 172 -9.21 -7.70 11.64
C GLY A 172 -8.10 -6.72 11.96
N LYS A 173 -6.91 -7.27 12.19
CA LYS A 173 -5.66 -6.51 12.26
C LYS A 173 -4.78 -6.96 11.11
N ALA A 174 -4.10 -6.04 10.48
CA ALA A 174 -3.22 -6.35 9.37
C ALA A 174 -1.91 -5.57 9.46
N GLU A 175 -0.87 -6.18 8.93
CA GLU A 175 0.40 -5.55 8.65
C GLU A 175 0.68 -5.64 7.15
N SER A 176 1.15 -4.54 6.56
CA SER A 176 1.50 -4.47 5.16
C SER A 176 2.82 -3.75 4.97
N LEU A 177 3.75 -4.39 4.26
CA LEU A 177 4.99 -3.77 3.82
C LEU A 177 4.77 -3.21 2.41
N LEU A 178 4.92 -1.89 2.28
CA LEU A 178 4.80 -1.20 1.00
C LEU A 178 6.17 -0.70 0.58
N TYR A 179 6.67 -1.20 -0.53
CA TYR A 179 7.96 -0.83 -1.15
C TYR A 179 7.74 0.19 -2.27
N SER A 180 8.80 0.90 -2.63
CA SER A 180 8.82 1.82 -3.78
C SER A 180 9.51 1.18 -4.97
N ALA A 181 8.87 1.14 -6.14
CA ALA A 181 9.51 0.68 -7.37
C ALA A 181 10.66 1.61 -7.81
N LEU A 182 10.58 2.91 -7.49
CA LEU A 182 11.65 3.87 -7.79
C LEU A 182 12.82 3.77 -6.81
N LYS A 183 12.56 3.38 -5.55
CA LYS A 183 13.55 3.24 -4.47
C LYS A 183 13.35 1.90 -3.77
N PRO A 184 13.74 0.77 -4.36
CA PRO A 184 13.36 -0.56 -3.89
C PRO A 184 13.96 -0.98 -2.53
N THR A 185 14.86 -0.17 -1.97
CA THR A 185 15.35 -0.31 -0.59
C THR A 185 14.50 0.46 0.43
N PHE A 186 13.64 1.37 -0.04
CA PHE A 186 12.73 2.12 0.81
C PHE A 186 11.41 1.38 0.96
N TYR A 187 10.96 1.23 2.19
CA TYR A 187 9.64 0.70 2.50
C TYR A 187 9.05 1.35 3.74
N ARG A 188 7.73 1.22 3.90
CA ARG A 188 7.00 1.51 5.13
C ARG A 188 6.22 0.31 5.57
N ILE A 189 6.13 0.13 6.88
CA ILE A 189 5.28 -0.87 7.53
C ILE A 189 4.02 -0.15 7.97
N TYR A 190 2.88 -0.65 7.52
CA TYR A 190 1.56 -0.20 7.95
C TYR A 190 0.95 -1.25 8.86
N ARG A 191 0.70 -0.87 10.11
CA ARG A 191 -0.06 -1.67 11.07
C ARG A 191 -1.39 -1.00 11.30
N TYR A 192 -2.48 -1.72 11.11
CA TYR A 192 -3.81 -1.14 11.20
C TYR A 192 -4.85 -2.14 11.69
N GLU A 193 -5.88 -1.60 12.31
CA GLU A 193 -7.13 -2.28 12.57
C GLU A 193 -8.10 -1.94 11.44
N GLN A 194 -8.83 -2.92 10.97
CA GLN A 194 -9.74 -2.75 9.84
C GLN A 194 -11.08 -3.44 10.07
N LEU A 195 -12.10 -2.88 9.43
CA LEU A 195 -13.37 -3.54 9.19
C LEU A 195 -13.45 -3.83 7.68
N GLU A 196 -13.40 -5.10 7.31
CA GLU A 196 -13.38 -5.53 5.92
C GLU A 196 -14.74 -6.09 5.51
N ARG A 197 -15.15 -5.79 4.28
CA ARG A 197 -16.26 -6.42 3.58
C ARG A 197 -15.75 -6.96 2.25
N GLN A 198 -16.01 -8.23 2.00
CA GLN A 198 -15.75 -8.82 0.69
C GLN A 198 -17.06 -8.84 -0.09
N SER A 199 -17.04 -8.34 -1.31
CA SER A 199 -18.12 -8.43 -2.28
C SER A 199 -17.70 -9.39 -3.39
N SER A 200 -18.60 -10.22 -3.83
CA SER A 200 -18.41 -11.16 -4.95
C SER A 200 -19.14 -10.63 -6.18
#